data_952eed2eba8aaf78abcbe6fa2d7ec4af
#
_entry.id   952eed2eba8aaf78abcbe6fa2d7ec4af
#
_cell.length_a   1.000
_cell.length_b   1.000
_cell.length_c   1.000
_cell.angle_alpha   90.00
_cell.angle_beta   90.00
_cell.angle_gamma   90.00
#
_symmetry.space_group_name_H-M   'P 1'
#
loop_
_entity.id
_entity.type
_entity.pdbx_description
1 polymer ?
#
loop_
_entity_poly.entity_id
_entity_poly.type
_entity_poly.pdbx_seq_one_letter_code
_entity_poly.pdbx_strand_id
1 'polypeptide(L)'
;MNNFFILIPSFNDWVSLNKLLFHLNKAVQGVEGKFKVIVVNDCSTEKINLKTKNLKNIKNIKILNLKKNIGSQKAIFIGLKYIQKINYKSIIAILDSDGEDNPFKLKKLINLALKKKKFIVVADRSKRMENIFLRFLNYLRLIGTFFLTGKYINFGNFSAFYSTNLKKIFLNNNLWFAYSAGILKNCKKIERVSIEKKKRYYGASKVNLTFLLSHSLKIICVFKKEIFVRSFFAVTLIILIFKNLVLDIKLIVLFLILNISVYAYYQINNLNFDALKLIKNKKNIKN
;
A
#
# COMPACT_ATOMS: atom_id res chain seq x y z
N MET A 1 -19.10 -21.31 -3.11
CA MET A 1 -19.05 -20.06 -3.90
C MET A 1 -18.01 -19.12 -3.27
N ASN A 2 -17.05 -18.62 -4.06
CA ASN A 2 -16.00 -17.76 -3.55
C ASN A 2 -16.53 -16.35 -3.23
N ASN A 3 -16.09 -15.77 -2.11
CA ASN A 3 -16.32 -14.36 -1.80
C ASN A 3 -15.08 -13.53 -2.14
N PHE A 4 -15.28 -12.40 -2.80
CA PHE A 4 -14.23 -11.48 -3.19
C PHE A 4 -14.50 -10.09 -2.58
N PHE A 5 -13.50 -9.53 -1.92
CA PHE A 5 -13.51 -8.15 -1.50
C PHE A 5 -12.52 -7.35 -2.35
N ILE A 6 -12.98 -6.24 -2.91
CA ILE A 6 -12.15 -5.28 -3.61
C ILE A 6 -12.07 -4.04 -2.72
N LEU A 7 -10.89 -3.76 -2.19
CA LEU A 7 -10.64 -2.63 -1.28
C LEU A 7 -10.02 -1.47 -2.07
N ILE A 8 -10.64 -0.31 -1.97
CA ILE A 8 -10.25 0.90 -2.72
C ILE A 8 -10.19 2.09 -1.75
N PRO A 9 -8.99 2.63 -1.44
CA PRO A 9 -8.87 3.92 -0.77
C PRO A 9 -9.24 5.05 -1.75
N SER A 10 -9.98 6.06 -1.29
CA SER A 10 -10.38 7.20 -2.13
C SER A 10 -10.38 8.50 -1.33
N PHE A 11 -9.87 9.58 -1.93
CA PHE A 11 -9.90 10.94 -1.39
C PHE A 11 -10.09 11.94 -2.53
N ASN A 12 -11.26 12.62 -2.54
CA ASN A 12 -11.63 13.60 -3.59
C ASN A 12 -11.35 13.06 -4.99
N ASP A 13 -11.89 11.86 -5.28
CA ASP A 13 -11.62 11.17 -6.56
C ASP A 13 -12.84 10.34 -7.03
N TRP A 14 -14.05 10.91 -6.81
CA TRP A 14 -15.31 10.18 -7.11
C TRP A 14 -15.52 9.95 -8.61
N VAL A 15 -15.02 10.85 -9.46
CA VAL A 15 -15.12 10.72 -10.91
C VAL A 15 -14.29 9.54 -11.41
N SER A 16 -13.02 9.45 -10.96
CA SER A 16 -12.15 8.32 -11.29
C SER A 16 -12.69 7.00 -10.72
N LEU A 17 -13.19 7.05 -9.48
CA LEU A 17 -13.76 5.88 -8.83
C LEU A 17 -14.98 5.33 -9.59
N ASN A 18 -15.87 6.19 -10.10
CA ASN A 18 -17.00 5.76 -10.92
C ASN A 18 -16.54 5.01 -12.18
N LYS A 19 -15.54 5.57 -12.88
CA LYS A 19 -14.95 4.92 -14.06
C LYS A 19 -14.27 3.60 -13.70
N LEU A 20 -13.56 3.57 -12.57
CA LEU A 20 -12.94 2.36 -12.05
C LEU A 20 -13.98 1.27 -11.76
N LEU A 21 -15.07 1.60 -11.06
CA LEU A 21 -16.14 0.65 -10.74
C LEU A 21 -16.78 0.06 -12.00
N PHE A 22 -16.99 0.88 -13.02
CA PHE A 22 -17.47 0.41 -14.31
C PHE A 22 -16.50 -0.58 -14.98
N HIS A 23 -15.19 -0.26 -15.00
CA HIS A 23 -14.19 -1.17 -15.55
C HIS A 23 -14.02 -2.44 -14.69
N LEU A 24 -14.09 -2.33 -13.37
CA LEU A 24 -14.06 -3.50 -12.48
C LEU A 24 -15.24 -4.43 -12.75
N ASN A 25 -16.44 -3.87 -12.91
CA ASN A 25 -17.63 -4.65 -13.24
C ASN A 25 -17.45 -5.47 -14.51
N LYS A 26 -16.80 -4.89 -15.54
CA LYS A 26 -16.44 -5.61 -16.77
C LYS A 26 -15.31 -6.64 -16.52
N ALA A 27 -14.29 -6.25 -15.77
CA ALA A 27 -13.11 -7.09 -15.53
C ALA A 27 -13.40 -8.38 -14.76
N VAL A 28 -14.41 -8.35 -13.86
CA VAL A 28 -14.83 -9.52 -13.08
C VAL A 28 -15.91 -10.36 -13.74
N GLN A 29 -16.36 -9.98 -14.92
CA GLN A 29 -17.33 -10.76 -15.69
C GLN A 29 -16.79 -12.16 -16.00
N GLY A 30 -17.62 -13.19 -15.79
CA GLY A 30 -17.22 -14.59 -15.98
C GLY A 30 -16.30 -15.16 -14.87
N VAL A 31 -16.10 -14.44 -13.78
CA VAL A 31 -15.46 -14.99 -12.59
C VAL A 31 -16.54 -15.43 -11.60
N GLU A 32 -16.58 -16.73 -11.32
CA GLU A 32 -17.57 -17.30 -10.39
C GLU A 32 -17.36 -16.82 -8.97
N GLY A 33 -18.34 -16.12 -8.41
CA GLY A 33 -18.30 -15.66 -7.03
C GLY A 33 -19.06 -14.36 -6.78
N LYS A 34 -19.05 -13.94 -5.51
CA LYS A 34 -19.73 -12.70 -5.07
C LYS A 34 -18.70 -11.61 -4.84
N PHE A 35 -18.69 -10.59 -5.72
CA PHE A 35 -17.84 -9.42 -5.58
C PHE A 35 -18.48 -8.35 -4.70
N LYS A 36 -17.75 -7.93 -3.66
CA LYS A 36 -18.14 -6.83 -2.77
C LYS A 36 -17.00 -5.79 -2.81
N VAL A 37 -17.35 -4.53 -3.04
CA VAL A 37 -16.39 -3.43 -3.03
C VAL A 37 -16.45 -2.72 -1.69
N ILE A 38 -15.31 -2.46 -1.09
CA ILE A 38 -15.15 -1.63 0.11
C ILE A 38 -14.36 -0.40 -0.29
N VAL A 39 -15.02 0.74 -0.31
CA VAL A 39 -14.39 2.04 -0.53
C VAL A 39 -14.08 2.64 0.83
N VAL A 40 -12.82 2.97 1.07
CA VAL A 40 -12.44 3.74 2.26
C VAL A 40 -12.31 5.19 1.85
N ASN A 41 -13.33 5.98 2.20
CA ASN A 41 -13.33 7.42 1.98
C ASN A 41 -12.48 8.09 3.06
N ASP A 42 -11.31 8.57 2.66
CA ASP A 42 -10.31 9.19 3.54
C ASP A 42 -10.67 10.65 3.87
N CYS A 43 -11.91 10.85 4.33
CA CYS A 43 -12.45 12.17 4.70
C CYS A 43 -12.49 13.15 3.52
N SER A 44 -13.04 12.72 2.37
CA SER A 44 -13.24 13.62 1.23
C SER A 44 -14.10 14.82 1.60
N THR A 45 -13.72 16.00 1.11
CA THR A 45 -14.48 17.26 1.21
C THR A 45 -15.60 17.33 0.20
N GLU A 46 -15.44 16.64 -0.94
CA GLU A 46 -16.46 16.52 -1.98
C GLU A 46 -17.60 15.57 -1.55
N LYS A 47 -18.83 15.90 -1.95
CA LYS A 47 -19.99 15.01 -1.75
C LYS A 47 -19.80 13.69 -2.48
N ILE A 48 -20.19 12.61 -1.81
CA ILE A 48 -20.16 11.26 -2.39
C ILE A 48 -21.12 11.21 -3.58
N ASN A 49 -20.56 11.04 -4.77
CA ASN A 49 -21.32 10.89 -6.02
C ASN A 49 -20.91 9.57 -6.70
N LEU A 50 -21.55 8.47 -6.27
CA LEU A 50 -21.34 7.14 -6.88
C LEU A 50 -22.48 6.77 -7.81
N LYS A 51 -22.11 6.45 -9.06
CA LYS A 51 -23.00 5.92 -10.08
C LYS A 51 -22.93 4.39 -10.06
N THR A 52 -23.91 3.74 -9.43
CA THR A 52 -23.90 2.28 -9.23
C THR A 52 -24.88 1.54 -10.15
N LYS A 53 -25.77 2.25 -10.83
CA LYS A 53 -26.68 1.64 -11.82
C LYS A 53 -25.87 0.83 -12.87
N ASN A 54 -26.30 -0.40 -13.13
CA ASN A 54 -25.69 -1.32 -14.12
C ASN A 54 -24.37 -2.01 -13.68
N LEU A 55 -24.02 -2.05 -12.42
CA LEU A 55 -22.88 -2.82 -11.93
C LEU A 55 -23.26 -4.29 -11.62
N LYS A 56 -23.77 -5.03 -12.63
CA LYS A 56 -24.39 -6.38 -12.48
C LYS A 56 -23.49 -7.42 -11.77
N ASN A 57 -22.18 -7.34 -11.96
CA ASN A 57 -21.20 -8.29 -11.40
C ASN A 57 -20.70 -7.90 -9.99
N ILE A 58 -20.98 -6.67 -9.54
CA ILE A 58 -20.64 -6.19 -8.19
C ILE A 58 -21.91 -6.17 -7.34
N LYS A 59 -21.99 -7.08 -6.38
CA LYS A 59 -23.21 -7.31 -5.58
C LYS A 59 -23.47 -6.25 -4.50
N ASN A 60 -22.43 -5.61 -4.00
CA ASN A 60 -22.55 -4.61 -2.94
C ASN A 60 -21.35 -3.67 -2.93
N ILE A 61 -21.60 -2.41 -2.67
CA ILE A 61 -20.57 -1.39 -2.43
C ILE A 61 -20.79 -0.83 -1.02
N LYS A 62 -19.77 -0.95 -0.18
CA LYS A 62 -19.77 -0.35 1.15
C LYS A 62 -18.75 0.76 1.23
N ILE A 63 -19.16 1.93 1.70
CA ILE A 63 -18.27 3.06 1.95
C ILE A 63 -18.02 3.14 3.45
N LEU A 64 -16.75 3.18 3.82
CA LEU A 64 -16.27 3.48 5.17
C LEU A 64 -15.79 4.93 5.18
N ASN A 65 -16.53 5.83 5.79
CA ASN A 65 -16.14 7.24 5.90
C ASN A 65 -15.24 7.42 7.10
N LEU A 66 -14.03 7.94 6.90
CA LEU A 66 -13.11 8.24 7.98
C LEU A 66 -13.41 9.63 8.61
N LYS A 67 -13.02 9.79 9.88
CA LYS A 67 -13.20 11.04 10.65
C LYS A 67 -12.27 12.16 10.19
N LYS A 68 -11.08 11.82 9.65
CA LYS A 68 -10.06 12.74 9.16
C LYS A 68 -9.25 12.11 8.04
N ASN A 69 -8.63 12.95 7.21
CA ASN A 69 -7.69 12.47 6.19
C ASN A 69 -6.41 11.96 6.86
N ILE A 70 -6.05 10.72 6.58
CA ILE A 70 -4.88 10.03 7.16
C ILE A 70 -3.96 9.44 6.11
N GLY A 71 -4.32 9.55 4.83
CA GLY A 71 -3.58 9.05 3.69
C GLY A 71 -3.92 7.61 3.30
N SER A 72 -3.71 7.29 2.03
CA SER A 72 -4.14 6.02 1.40
C SER A 72 -3.62 4.78 2.11
N GLN A 73 -2.38 4.77 2.61
CA GLN A 73 -1.78 3.62 3.29
C GLN A 73 -2.54 3.24 4.56
N LYS A 74 -2.87 4.25 5.37
CA LYS A 74 -3.65 4.08 6.60
C LYS A 74 -5.11 3.74 6.29
N ALA A 75 -5.68 4.31 5.23
CA ALA A 75 -7.01 3.96 4.74
C ALA A 75 -7.10 2.48 4.32
N ILE A 76 -6.09 1.97 3.60
CA ILE A 76 -5.98 0.53 3.26
C ILE A 76 -5.91 -0.31 4.54
N PHE A 77 -5.08 0.08 5.51
CA PHE A 77 -4.97 -0.64 6.78
C PHE A 77 -6.32 -0.75 7.49
N ILE A 78 -7.09 0.34 7.58
CA ILE A 78 -8.42 0.36 8.21
C ILE A 78 -9.39 -0.54 7.44
N GLY A 79 -9.41 -0.44 6.11
CA GLY A 79 -10.26 -1.29 5.27
C GLY A 79 -9.95 -2.77 5.45
N LEU A 80 -8.68 -3.16 5.52
CA LEU A 80 -8.27 -4.54 5.79
C LEU A 80 -8.65 -5.00 7.21
N LYS A 81 -8.50 -4.13 8.23
CA LYS A 81 -8.98 -4.42 9.60
C LYS A 81 -10.48 -4.61 9.64
N TYR A 82 -11.22 -3.79 8.89
CA TYR A 82 -12.67 -3.96 8.76
C TYR A 82 -13.03 -5.31 8.12
N ILE A 83 -12.36 -5.72 7.03
CA ILE A 83 -12.57 -7.02 6.39
C ILE A 83 -12.23 -8.16 7.35
N GLN A 84 -11.13 -8.04 8.13
CA GLN A 84 -10.76 -9.03 9.13
C GLN A 84 -11.86 -9.23 10.20
N LYS A 85 -12.51 -8.13 10.64
CA LYS A 85 -13.57 -8.16 11.65
C LYS A 85 -14.81 -8.91 11.17
N ILE A 86 -15.15 -8.83 9.88
CA ILE A 86 -16.32 -9.51 9.32
C ILE A 86 -16.08 -11.00 9.03
N ASN A 87 -14.87 -11.49 9.30
CA ASN A 87 -14.43 -12.91 9.35
C ASN A 87 -14.85 -13.79 8.16
N TYR A 88 -14.68 -13.30 6.93
CA TYR A 88 -14.96 -14.08 5.74
C TYR A 88 -13.71 -14.81 5.22
N LYS A 89 -13.86 -16.10 4.89
CA LYS A 89 -12.92 -16.81 4.01
C LYS A 89 -13.11 -16.27 2.59
N SER A 90 -12.25 -15.37 2.16
CA SER A 90 -12.39 -14.61 0.91
C SER A 90 -11.05 -14.32 0.28
N ILE A 91 -11.07 -13.97 -1.00
CA ILE A 91 -9.95 -13.28 -1.65
C ILE A 91 -10.15 -11.78 -1.46
N ILE A 92 -9.09 -11.11 -1.07
CA ILE A 92 -9.03 -9.66 -0.94
C ILE A 92 -8.14 -9.14 -2.05
N ALA A 93 -8.64 -8.19 -2.83
CA ALA A 93 -7.87 -7.45 -3.81
C ALA A 93 -7.84 -5.98 -3.42
N ILE A 94 -6.72 -5.31 -3.65
CA ILE A 94 -6.52 -3.90 -3.35
C ILE A 94 -6.07 -3.21 -4.62
N LEU A 95 -6.61 -2.03 -4.90
CA LEU A 95 -6.17 -1.15 -5.98
C LEU A 95 -6.55 0.30 -5.67
N ASP A 96 -5.83 1.24 -6.27
CA ASP A 96 -6.08 2.67 -6.07
C ASP A 96 -7.29 3.16 -6.92
N SER A 97 -7.97 4.24 -6.49
CA SER A 97 -9.18 4.76 -7.12
C SER A 97 -8.96 5.41 -8.49
N ASP A 98 -7.73 5.81 -8.79
CA ASP A 98 -7.37 6.69 -9.91
C ASP A 98 -7.25 6.01 -11.28
N GLY A 99 -7.28 4.67 -11.33
CA GLY A 99 -7.19 3.88 -12.55
C GLY A 99 -5.77 3.65 -13.07
N GLU A 100 -4.73 4.09 -12.35
CA GLU A 100 -3.35 3.75 -12.70
C GLU A 100 -3.09 2.25 -12.56
N ASP A 101 -3.72 1.59 -11.59
CA ASP A 101 -3.77 0.13 -11.49
C ASP A 101 -4.77 -0.43 -12.49
N ASN A 102 -4.31 -1.24 -13.44
CA ASN A 102 -5.15 -1.75 -14.52
C ASN A 102 -6.21 -2.74 -14.02
N PRO A 103 -7.51 -2.37 -13.94
CA PRO A 103 -8.55 -3.25 -13.41
C PRO A 103 -8.75 -4.54 -14.22
N PHE A 104 -8.46 -4.53 -15.53
CA PHE A 104 -8.55 -5.72 -16.36
C PHE A 104 -7.48 -6.78 -16.06
N LYS A 105 -6.41 -6.42 -15.33
CA LYS A 105 -5.42 -7.37 -14.81
C LYS A 105 -5.79 -7.97 -13.46
N LEU A 106 -6.86 -7.48 -12.81
CA LEU A 106 -7.34 -7.96 -11.53
C LEU A 106 -7.65 -9.47 -11.55
N LYS A 107 -8.31 -9.94 -12.62
CA LYS A 107 -8.63 -11.37 -12.81
C LYS A 107 -7.37 -12.26 -12.73
N LYS A 108 -6.24 -11.80 -13.32
CA LYS A 108 -4.96 -12.54 -13.26
C LYS A 108 -4.45 -12.65 -11.81
N LEU A 109 -4.49 -11.56 -11.03
CA LEU A 109 -4.05 -11.56 -9.62
C LEU A 109 -4.96 -12.46 -8.77
N ILE A 110 -6.28 -12.37 -8.94
CA ILE A 110 -7.26 -13.20 -8.23
C ILE A 110 -7.03 -14.68 -8.51
N ASN A 111 -6.87 -15.07 -9.77
CA ASN A 111 -6.66 -16.48 -10.15
C ASN A 111 -5.36 -17.04 -9.55
N LEU A 112 -4.29 -16.25 -9.52
CA LEU A 112 -3.05 -16.65 -8.86
C LEU A 112 -3.23 -16.77 -7.34
N ALA A 113 -3.95 -15.84 -6.71
CA ALA A 113 -4.24 -15.89 -5.27
C ALA A 113 -5.10 -17.11 -4.90
N LEU A 114 -6.03 -17.51 -5.75
CA LEU A 114 -6.83 -18.74 -5.59
C LEU A 114 -5.94 -19.99 -5.66
N LYS A 115 -5.03 -20.05 -6.64
CA LYS A 115 -4.08 -21.18 -6.80
C LYS A 115 -3.04 -21.22 -5.68
N LYS A 116 -2.51 -20.06 -5.27
CA LYS A 116 -1.42 -19.91 -4.30
C LYS A 116 -1.91 -19.28 -2.98
N LYS A 117 -2.80 -19.97 -2.26
CA LYS A 117 -3.50 -19.46 -1.05
C LYS A 117 -2.58 -18.90 0.05
N LYS A 118 -1.33 -19.39 0.16
CA LYS A 118 -0.34 -18.93 1.16
C LYS A 118 0.48 -17.73 0.69
N PHE A 119 0.31 -17.28 -0.57
CA PHE A 119 1.07 -16.18 -1.17
C PHE A 119 0.28 -14.88 -1.15
N ILE A 120 1.01 -13.77 -1.08
CA ILE A 120 0.52 -12.44 -1.43
C ILE A 120 0.92 -12.20 -2.89
N VAL A 121 -0.05 -12.07 -3.77
CA VAL A 121 0.19 -11.78 -5.20
C VAL A 121 0.21 -10.27 -5.37
N VAL A 122 1.32 -9.70 -5.84
CA VAL A 122 1.51 -8.26 -6.01
C VAL A 122 1.78 -7.91 -7.47
N ALA A 123 1.25 -6.77 -7.91
CA ALA A 123 1.59 -6.20 -9.20
C ALA A 123 2.94 -5.50 -9.13
N ASP A 124 3.96 -6.09 -9.74
CA ASP A 124 5.27 -5.46 -9.87
C ASP A 124 5.26 -4.47 -11.05
N ARG A 125 5.76 -3.28 -10.82
CA ARG A 125 5.69 -2.18 -11.78
C ARG A 125 6.79 -2.33 -12.82
N SER A 126 6.47 -2.90 -13.98
CA SER A 126 7.44 -3.17 -15.05
C SER A 126 7.76 -1.93 -15.90
N LYS A 127 6.76 -1.08 -16.14
CA LYS A 127 6.91 0.18 -16.89
C LYS A 127 6.18 1.31 -16.17
N ARG A 128 6.80 2.48 -16.14
CA ARG A 128 6.24 3.70 -15.58
C ARG A 128 6.10 4.73 -16.68
N MET A 129 4.91 5.32 -16.79
CA MET A 129 4.61 6.40 -17.73
C MET A 129 4.85 7.79 -17.12
N GLU A 130 5.75 7.87 -16.13
CA GLU A 130 6.12 9.12 -15.46
C GLU A 130 7.16 9.89 -16.29
N ASN A 131 7.26 11.21 -16.07
CA ASN A 131 8.30 12.06 -16.62
C ASN A 131 9.70 11.50 -16.27
N ILE A 132 10.70 11.70 -17.16
CA ILE A 132 12.07 11.22 -17.01
C ILE A 132 12.65 11.63 -15.65
N PHE A 133 12.43 12.87 -15.22
CA PHE A 133 12.91 13.38 -13.93
C PHE A 133 12.31 12.59 -12.74
N LEU A 134 10.99 12.34 -12.73
CA LEU A 134 10.34 11.54 -11.68
C LEU A 134 10.80 10.08 -11.71
N ARG A 135 11.11 9.55 -12.89
CA ARG A 135 11.68 8.19 -13.01
C ARG A 135 13.07 8.14 -12.37
N PHE A 136 13.92 9.14 -12.62
CA PHE A 136 15.24 9.24 -12.02
C PHE A 136 15.18 9.35 -10.49
N LEU A 137 14.33 10.25 -9.95
CA LEU A 137 14.13 10.38 -8.52
C LEU A 137 13.65 9.08 -7.88
N ASN A 138 12.73 8.38 -8.55
CA ASN A 138 12.27 7.10 -8.05
C ASN A 138 13.35 6.00 -8.12
N TYR A 139 14.23 6.02 -9.10
CA TYR A 139 15.39 5.14 -9.18
C TYR A 139 16.33 5.38 -8.00
N LEU A 140 16.68 6.65 -7.72
CA LEU A 140 17.47 7.03 -6.54
C LEU A 140 16.81 6.57 -5.24
N ARG A 141 15.50 6.72 -5.13
CA ARG A 141 14.74 6.22 -3.99
C ARG A 141 14.87 4.69 -3.85
N LEU A 142 14.77 3.95 -4.93
CA LEU A 142 14.88 2.48 -4.90
C LEU A 142 16.28 2.04 -4.45
N ILE A 143 17.32 2.67 -4.98
CA ILE A 143 18.71 2.41 -4.59
C ILE A 143 18.90 2.76 -3.11
N GLY A 144 18.55 3.98 -2.69
CA GLY A 144 18.70 4.41 -1.31
C GLY A 144 17.96 3.52 -0.32
N THR A 145 16.70 3.14 -0.63
CA THR A 145 15.95 2.20 0.23
C THR A 145 16.59 0.82 0.24
N PHE A 146 17.15 0.34 -0.86
CA PHE A 146 17.83 -0.95 -0.90
C PHE A 146 19.10 -0.93 -0.04
N PHE A 147 19.95 0.10 -0.15
CA PHE A 147 21.14 0.23 0.69
C PHE A 147 20.81 0.27 2.17
N LEU A 148 19.81 1.07 2.55
CA LEU A 148 19.40 1.21 3.95
C LEU A 148 18.68 -0.02 4.51
N THR A 149 17.82 -0.67 3.73
CA THR A 149 16.92 -1.72 4.24
C THR A 149 17.30 -3.13 3.78
N GLY A 150 18.12 -3.27 2.75
CA GLY A 150 18.41 -4.54 2.10
C GLY A 150 17.22 -5.11 1.30
N LYS A 151 16.19 -4.28 1.00
CA LYS A 151 14.97 -4.73 0.34
C LYS A 151 14.67 -3.93 -0.93
N TYR A 152 14.38 -4.64 -2.01
CA TYR A 152 13.96 -4.05 -3.26
C TYR A 152 12.42 -3.94 -3.32
N ILE A 153 11.90 -2.69 -3.25
CA ILE A 153 10.47 -2.40 -3.14
C ILE A 153 9.99 -1.72 -4.42
N ASN A 154 9.57 -2.50 -5.41
CA ASN A 154 9.09 -2.00 -6.71
C ASN A 154 7.60 -2.24 -6.97
N PHE A 155 6.81 -2.60 -5.97
CA PHE A 155 5.36 -2.73 -6.09
C PHE A 155 4.62 -1.74 -5.20
N GLY A 156 3.38 -1.44 -5.57
CA GLY A 156 2.49 -0.54 -4.84
C GLY A 156 1.41 -1.29 -4.05
N ASN A 157 0.19 -0.75 -4.12
CA ASN A 157 -0.96 -1.30 -3.41
C ASN A 157 -1.66 -2.43 -4.19
N PHE A 158 -1.51 -2.47 -5.53
CA PHE A 158 -2.21 -3.42 -6.38
C PHE A 158 -1.78 -4.85 -6.09
N SER A 159 -2.68 -5.61 -5.49
CA SER A 159 -2.38 -6.96 -4.98
C SER A 159 -3.66 -7.76 -4.76
N ALA A 160 -3.51 -9.09 -4.68
CA ALA A 160 -4.58 -9.98 -4.29
C ALA A 160 -4.06 -11.12 -3.39
N PHE A 161 -4.82 -11.50 -2.37
CA PHE A 161 -4.45 -12.56 -1.45
C PHE A 161 -5.64 -13.16 -0.72
N TYR A 162 -5.45 -14.32 -0.14
CA TYR A 162 -6.45 -14.96 0.69
C TYR A 162 -6.54 -14.30 2.07
N SER A 163 -7.74 -14.08 2.60
CA SER A 163 -7.99 -13.42 3.89
C SER A 163 -7.28 -14.07 5.07
N THR A 164 -6.95 -15.37 4.98
CA THR A 164 -6.15 -16.07 6.00
C THR A 164 -4.75 -15.48 6.18
N ASN A 165 -4.23 -14.76 5.18
CA ASN A 165 -2.95 -14.06 5.29
C ASN A 165 -3.02 -12.79 6.15
N LEU A 166 -4.22 -12.26 6.45
CA LEU A 166 -4.38 -11.04 7.25
C LEU A 166 -3.70 -11.11 8.62
N LYS A 167 -3.71 -12.29 9.27
CA LYS A 167 -2.98 -12.48 10.54
C LYS A 167 -1.49 -12.12 10.42
N LYS A 168 -0.84 -12.57 9.32
CA LYS A 168 0.58 -12.26 9.06
C LYS A 168 0.77 -10.81 8.64
N ILE A 169 -0.11 -10.32 7.76
CA ILE A 169 -0.06 -8.97 7.23
C ILE A 169 -0.08 -7.92 8.36
N PHE A 170 -0.83 -8.16 9.43
CA PHE A 170 -0.96 -7.22 10.55
C PHE A 170 0.12 -7.35 11.65
N LEU A 171 1.10 -8.21 11.49
CA LEU A 171 2.20 -8.28 12.46
C LEU A 171 2.89 -6.91 12.60
N ASN A 172 3.06 -6.46 13.87
CA ASN A 172 3.78 -5.24 14.23
C ASN A 172 3.26 -3.93 13.58
N ASN A 173 2.01 -3.90 13.10
CA ASN A 173 1.36 -2.73 12.47
C ASN A 173 2.18 -2.07 11.33
N ASN A 174 3.12 -2.79 10.70
CA ASN A 174 4.00 -2.25 9.67
C ASN A 174 3.25 -1.68 8.46
N LEU A 175 2.07 -2.24 8.12
CA LEU A 175 1.22 -1.72 7.05
C LEU A 175 0.70 -0.31 7.32
N TRP A 176 0.63 0.10 8.58
CA TRP A 176 0.19 1.44 8.96
C TRP A 176 1.10 2.54 8.40
N PHE A 177 2.38 2.24 8.26
CA PHE A 177 3.36 3.14 7.67
C PHE A 177 3.36 3.07 6.13
N ALA A 178 3.57 1.87 5.57
CA ALA A 178 3.61 1.66 4.13
C ALA A 178 3.20 0.23 3.79
N TYR A 179 2.21 0.07 2.90
CA TYR A 179 1.65 -1.22 2.51
C TYR A 179 2.72 -2.17 1.97
N SER A 180 3.44 -1.75 0.92
CA SER A 180 4.45 -2.59 0.26
C SER A 180 5.59 -3.01 1.20
N ALA A 181 6.06 -2.08 2.02
CA ALA A 181 7.09 -2.34 3.02
C ALA A 181 6.60 -3.32 4.09
N GLY A 182 5.37 -3.13 4.59
CA GLY A 182 4.75 -4.01 5.57
C GLY A 182 4.52 -5.42 5.03
N ILE A 183 4.09 -5.57 3.79
CA ILE A 183 3.98 -6.88 3.12
C ILE A 183 5.34 -7.57 3.06
N LEU A 184 6.39 -6.88 2.57
CA LEU A 184 7.75 -7.45 2.49
C LEU A 184 8.33 -7.84 3.85
N LYS A 185 8.02 -7.07 4.89
CA LYS A 185 8.51 -7.32 6.25
C LYS A 185 7.81 -8.53 6.89
N ASN A 186 6.50 -8.64 6.71
CA ASN A 186 5.65 -9.57 7.44
C ASN A 186 5.40 -10.89 6.67
N CYS A 187 5.53 -10.88 5.33
CA CYS A 187 5.15 -12.01 4.48
C CYS A 187 6.36 -12.55 3.70
N LYS A 188 6.72 -13.82 3.94
CA LYS A 188 7.83 -14.48 3.23
C LYS A 188 7.44 -14.95 1.82
N LYS A 189 6.15 -15.27 1.58
CA LYS A 189 5.64 -15.84 0.33
C LYS A 189 4.95 -14.75 -0.48
N ILE A 190 5.69 -14.14 -1.40
CA ILE A 190 5.20 -13.09 -2.29
C ILE A 190 5.38 -13.57 -3.73
N GLU A 191 4.31 -13.50 -4.51
CA GLU A 191 4.30 -13.73 -5.95
C GLU A 191 4.24 -12.40 -6.67
N ARG A 192 5.21 -12.13 -7.52
CA ARG A 192 5.31 -10.88 -8.29
C ARG A 192 4.80 -11.09 -9.71
N VAL A 193 3.86 -10.27 -10.13
CA VAL A 193 3.30 -10.29 -11.48
C VAL A 193 3.62 -8.96 -12.15
N SER A 194 4.37 -9.01 -13.23
CA SER A 194 4.66 -7.81 -14.02
C SER A 194 3.39 -7.23 -14.62
N ILE A 195 3.04 -5.99 -14.23
CA ILE A 195 1.87 -5.26 -14.72
C ILE A 195 2.28 -3.82 -14.98
N GLU A 196 1.97 -3.35 -16.18
CA GLU A 196 2.20 -1.96 -16.57
C GLU A 196 1.22 -1.02 -15.84
N LYS A 197 1.74 0.09 -15.33
CA LYS A 197 0.94 1.18 -14.76
C LYS A 197 0.29 1.96 -15.89
N LYS A 198 -1.00 2.25 -15.76
CA LYS A 198 -1.75 3.07 -16.73
C LYS A 198 -1.69 4.56 -16.38
N LYS A 199 -2.11 5.40 -17.31
CA LYS A 199 -2.38 6.81 -17.00
C LYS A 199 -3.61 6.92 -16.09
N ARG A 200 -3.58 7.90 -15.20
CA ARG A 200 -4.73 8.29 -14.39
C ARG A 200 -5.95 8.56 -15.27
N TYR A 201 -7.13 8.24 -14.75
CA TYR A 201 -8.37 8.54 -15.49
C TYR A 201 -8.62 10.04 -15.58
N TYR A 202 -8.43 10.76 -14.49
CA TYR A 202 -8.68 12.20 -14.39
C TYR A 202 -7.70 12.87 -13.43
N GLY A 203 -7.41 14.15 -13.67
CA GLY A 203 -6.55 14.98 -12.84
C GLY A 203 -5.05 14.70 -12.97
N ALA A 204 -4.24 15.59 -12.43
CA ALA A 204 -2.79 15.46 -12.41
C ALA A 204 -2.32 14.47 -11.34
N SER A 205 -1.13 13.92 -11.50
CA SER A 205 -0.49 13.10 -10.47
C SER A 205 -0.25 13.93 -9.20
N LYS A 206 -0.67 13.38 -8.05
CA LYS A 206 -0.41 13.97 -6.73
C LYS A 206 1.00 13.64 -6.20
N VAL A 207 1.81 12.94 -6.98
CA VAL A 207 3.19 12.57 -6.63
C VAL A 207 4.11 13.76 -6.89
N ASN A 208 4.68 14.30 -5.82
CA ASN A 208 5.71 15.34 -5.83
C ASN A 208 6.90 14.90 -4.96
N LEU A 209 7.96 15.71 -4.92
CA LEU A 209 9.18 15.39 -4.18
C LEU A 209 8.91 15.19 -2.68
N THR A 210 8.09 16.05 -2.07
CA THR A 210 7.74 15.95 -0.64
C THR A 210 6.96 14.66 -0.33
N PHE A 211 6.06 14.25 -1.23
CA PHE A 211 5.39 12.95 -1.13
C PHE A 211 6.37 11.79 -1.21
N LEU A 212 7.32 11.81 -2.16
CA LEU A 212 8.34 10.77 -2.33
C LEU A 212 9.23 10.66 -1.09
N LEU A 213 9.69 11.77 -0.53
CA LEU A 213 10.50 11.80 0.70
C LEU A 213 9.72 11.27 1.90
N SER A 214 8.49 11.76 2.12
CA SER A 214 7.63 11.28 3.20
C SER A 214 7.33 9.78 3.08
N HIS A 215 7.07 9.30 1.87
CA HIS A 215 6.83 7.88 1.63
C HIS A 215 8.08 7.03 1.87
N SER A 216 9.26 7.53 1.49
CA SER A 216 10.54 6.88 1.76
C SER A 216 10.81 6.75 3.28
N LEU A 217 10.58 7.81 4.04
CA LEU A 217 10.69 7.77 5.51
C LEU A 217 9.75 6.73 6.13
N LYS A 218 8.50 6.65 5.65
CA LYS A 218 7.55 5.61 6.10
C LYS A 218 8.05 4.19 5.81
N ILE A 219 8.65 3.96 4.64
CA ILE A 219 9.28 2.68 4.29
C ILE A 219 10.45 2.38 5.23
N ILE A 220 11.33 3.35 5.43
CA ILE A 220 12.50 3.26 6.30
C ILE A 220 12.09 2.86 7.72
N CYS A 221 11.04 3.47 8.27
CA CYS A 221 10.54 3.15 9.62
C CYS A 221 10.08 1.70 9.79
N VAL A 222 9.57 1.07 8.74
CA VAL A 222 9.21 -0.36 8.77
C VAL A 222 10.45 -1.24 8.98
N PHE A 223 11.59 -0.82 8.45
CA PHE A 223 12.86 -1.56 8.50
C PHE A 223 13.89 -1.00 9.49
N LYS A 224 13.43 -0.29 10.55
CA LYS A 224 14.31 0.38 11.53
C LYS A 224 15.38 -0.53 12.13
N LYS A 225 15.08 -1.80 12.41
CA LYS A 225 16.07 -2.76 12.94
C LYS A 225 17.15 -3.09 11.91
N GLU A 226 16.77 -3.32 10.67
CA GLU A 226 17.70 -3.60 9.58
C GLU A 226 18.58 -2.40 9.29
N ILE A 227 18.03 -1.19 9.36
CA ILE A 227 18.81 0.05 9.19
C ILE A 227 19.84 0.19 10.29
N PHE A 228 19.44 -0.01 11.54
CA PHE A 228 20.38 0.04 12.67
C PHE A 228 21.55 -0.91 12.46
N VAL A 229 21.26 -2.19 12.17
CA VAL A 229 22.31 -3.19 11.98
C VAL A 229 23.21 -2.84 10.78
N ARG A 230 22.64 -2.48 9.64
CA ARG A 230 23.43 -2.17 8.42
C ARG A 230 24.25 -0.90 8.59
N SER A 231 23.70 0.17 9.18
CA SER A 231 24.44 1.40 9.44
C SER A 231 25.53 1.20 10.48
N PHE A 232 25.30 0.38 11.50
CA PHE A 232 26.32 0.00 12.47
C PHE A 232 27.52 -0.68 11.78
N PHE A 233 27.28 -1.73 11.02
CA PHE A 233 28.36 -2.42 10.31
C PHE A 233 29.07 -1.52 9.29
N ALA A 234 28.34 -0.67 8.57
CA ALA A 234 28.95 0.27 7.61
C ALA A 234 29.89 1.26 8.30
N VAL A 235 29.43 1.86 9.40
CA VAL A 235 30.27 2.81 10.19
C VAL A 235 31.48 2.10 10.76
N THR A 236 31.31 0.93 11.39
CA THR A 236 32.42 0.15 11.94
C THR A 236 33.46 -0.20 10.86
N LEU A 237 33.01 -0.63 9.68
CA LEU A 237 33.92 -0.96 8.57
C LEU A 237 34.72 0.26 8.10
N ILE A 238 34.06 1.43 7.99
CA ILE A 238 34.75 2.66 7.56
C ILE A 238 35.79 3.09 8.60
N ILE A 239 35.47 3.03 9.88
CA ILE A 239 36.41 3.32 10.97
C ILE A 239 37.62 2.42 10.93
N LEU A 240 37.42 1.11 10.71
CA LEU A 240 38.54 0.15 10.62
C LEU A 240 39.46 0.39 9.41
N ILE A 241 38.89 0.88 8.30
CA ILE A 241 39.69 1.16 7.07
C ILE A 241 40.46 2.47 7.18
N PHE A 242 39.80 3.55 7.58
CA PHE A 242 40.39 4.91 7.47
C PHE A 242 41.15 5.34 8.71
N LYS A 243 40.81 4.83 9.90
CA LYS A 243 41.51 5.13 11.18
C LYS A 243 41.74 6.61 11.41
N ASN A 244 40.78 7.46 11.09
CA ASN A 244 40.84 8.91 11.21
C ASN A 244 39.89 9.39 12.29
N LEU A 245 40.39 9.83 13.45
CA LEU A 245 39.62 10.19 14.64
C LEU A 245 38.51 11.23 14.35
N VAL A 246 38.80 12.26 13.53
CA VAL A 246 37.79 13.30 13.21
C VAL A 246 36.69 12.74 12.33
N LEU A 247 37.03 11.91 11.34
CA LEU A 247 36.06 11.23 10.48
C LEU A 247 35.20 10.24 11.31
N ASP A 248 35.84 9.47 12.19
CA ASP A 248 35.20 8.47 13.03
C ASP A 248 34.14 9.09 13.93
N ILE A 249 34.45 10.21 14.60
CA ILE A 249 33.51 10.96 15.41
C ILE A 249 32.32 11.46 14.57
N LYS A 250 32.57 12.04 13.40
CA LYS A 250 31.51 12.51 12.48
C LYS A 250 30.59 11.38 12.04
N LEU A 251 31.14 10.21 11.72
CA LEU A 251 30.38 9.03 11.30
C LEU A 251 29.53 8.47 12.46
N ILE A 252 30.08 8.41 13.67
CA ILE A 252 29.32 7.98 14.85
C ILE A 252 28.16 8.93 15.12
N VAL A 253 28.40 10.25 15.07
CA VAL A 253 27.34 11.25 15.26
C VAL A 253 26.24 11.11 14.20
N LEU A 254 26.63 10.97 12.93
CA LEU A 254 25.68 10.76 11.83
C LEU A 254 24.86 9.47 12.00
N PHE A 255 25.51 8.39 12.42
CA PHE A 255 24.83 7.12 12.74
C PHE A 255 23.79 7.31 13.86
N LEU A 256 24.14 7.99 14.92
CA LEU A 256 23.21 8.26 16.04
C LEU A 256 22.05 9.12 15.59
N ILE A 257 22.31 10.22 14.87
CA ILE A 257 21.24 11.10 14.34
C ILE A 257 20.29 10.33 13.43
N LEU A 258 20.78 9.53 12.51
CA LEU A 258 19.95 8.74 11.60
C LEU A 258 19.05 7.77 12.39
N ASN A 259 19.62 6.99 13.29
CA ASN A 259 18.88 5.94 14.00
C ASN A 259 17.88 6.51 15.03
N ILE A 260 18.28 7.57 15.76
CA ILE A 260 17.38 8.28 16.68
C ILE A 260 16.21 8.91 15.91
N SER A 261 16.48 9.58 14.77
CA SER A 261 15.45 10.22 13.95
C SER A 261 14.44 9.19 13.40
N VAL A 262 14.92 8.06 12.90
CA VAL A 262 14.07 6.96 12.41
C VAL A 262 13.22 6.39 13.54
N TYR A 263 13.81 6.19 14.71
CA TYR A 263 13.09 5.67 15.88
C TYR A 263 12.06 6.66 16.39
N ALA A 264 12.40 7.93 16.52
CA ALA A 264 11.49 9.00 16.96
C ALA A 264 10.30 9.14 16.00
N TYR A 265 10.57 9.18 14.69
CA TYR A 265 9.51 9.21 13.69
C TYR A 265 8.57 8.00 13.79
N TYR A 266 9.14 6.80 14.03
CA TYR A 266 8.34 5.60 14.25
C TYR A 266 7.44 5.75 15.48
N GLN A 267 7.95 6.18 16.61
CA GLN A 267 7.19 6.32 17.87
C GLN A 267 6.05 7.34 17.74
N ILE A 268 6.32 8.49 17.14
CA ILE A 268 5.32 9.55 16.93
C ILE A 268 4.18 9.09 16.02
N ASN A 269 4.49 8.29 15.00
CA ASN A 269 3.51 7.87 13.99
C ASN A 269 2.94 6.47 14.21
N ASN A 270 3.38 5.75 15.24
CA ASN A 270 2.90 4.39 15.50
C ASN A 270 1.42 4.39 15.92
N LEU A 271 0.76 3.29 15.61
CA LEU A 271 -0.65 3.09 15.96
C LEU A 271 -0.77 2.57 17.40
N ASN A 272 -1.25 3.43 18.31
CA ASN A 272 -1.43 3.12 19.73
C ASN A 272 -2.90 2.95 20.15
N PHE A 273 -3.82 2.84 19.16
CA PHE A 273 -5.26 2.72 19.39
C PHE A 273 -5.94 1.81 18.38
N ASP A 274 -7.18 1.43 18.62
CA ASP A 274 -7.98 0.69 17.63
C ASP A 274 -8.28 1.57 16.41
N ALA A 275 -7.66 1.21 15.28
CA ALA A 275 -7.81 1.94 14.02
C ALA A 275 -9.25 2.01 13.51
N LEU A 276 -10.12 1.06 13.90
CA LEU A 276 -11.54 1.07 13.50
C LEU A 276 -12.31 2.22 14.14
N LYS A 277 -11.84 2.81 15.25
CA LYS A 277 -12.42 4.02 15.86
C LYS A 277 -12.32 5.25 14.97
N LEU A 278 -11.46 5.23 13.94
CA LEU A 278 -11.39 6.28 12.92
C LEU A 278 -12.53 6.24 11.90
N ILE A 279 -13.30 5.17 11.83
CA ILE A 279 -14.49 5.11 10.98
C ILE A 279 -15.58 5.97 11.63
N LYS A 280 -16.02 7.04 10.92
CA LYS A 280 -17.11 7.92 11.33
C LYS A 280 -18.46 7.23 11.17
N ASN A 281 -18.72 6.73 9.96
CA ASN A 281 -19.92 6.02 9.60
C ASN A 281 -19.69 5.03 8.45
N LYS A 282 -20.71 4.21 8.16
CA LYS A 282 -20.69 3.20 7.11
C LYS A 282 -21.94 3.36 6.26
N LYS A 283 -21.79 3.49 4.96
CA LYS A 283 -22.90 3.58 4.01
C LYS A 283 -22.90 2.35 3.10
N ASN A 284 -24.00 1.61 3.07
CA ASN A 284 -24.21 0.54 2.09
C ASN A 284 -24.92 1.12 0.87
N ILE A 285 -24.39 0.83 -0.30
CA ILE A 285 -25.03 1.14 -1.58
C ILE A 285 -25.36 -0.20 -2.20
N LYS A 286 -26.65 -0.54 -2.21
CA LYS A 286 -27.15 -1.72 -2.92
C LYS A 286 -27.31 -1.36 -4.40
N ASN A 287 -26.95 -2.28 -5.27
CA ASN A 287 -27.29 -2.20 -6.69
C ASN A 287 -28.66 -2.82 -6.91
#